data_863d81180be97999cddaa0ceb579864d
#
_entry.id   863d81180be97999cddaa0ceb579864d
#
_cell.length_a   1.000
_cell.length_b   1.000
_cell.length_c   1.000
_cell.angle_alpha   90.00
_cell.angle_beta   90.00
_cell.angle_gamma   90.00
#
_symmetry.space_group_name_H-M   'P 1'
#
loop_
_entity.id
_entity.type
_entity.pdbx_description
1 polymer ?
#
loop_
_entity_poly.entity_id
_entity_poly.type
_entity_poly.pdbx_seq_one_letter_code
_entity_poly.pdbx_strand_id
1 'polypeptide(L)'
;MLEARAATGGDDPALTFYGEATGERTELGHATLENWVAKAANLLVEELELVPGDVVDVRLPTHWTTVVLLLAAWRVGLVTWLDATARVAAAVVAEDRLDDRGDWPERLLLVGGGPAGRLIRPAGDGLGFAEEVLAFADDVDAPAVSPGDEALRATVAAGDATVVRATHAQLLGAGAAAADAVGLATGGRLLSASPLDTVEGLVCGPLAALVVGASLVLVDDPESAALAERFAAERCTAAVAAGRAGPAAATRVRVRPSTGGPGVTVSGE
;
A
#
# COMPACT_ATOMS: atom_id res chain seq x y z
N MET A 1 13.94 -6.48 -3.89
CA MET A 1 13.27 -7.39 -2.94
C MET A 1 12.11 -8.15 -3.61
N LEU A 2 11.14 -7.46 -4.17
CA LEU A 2 9.96 -8.09 -4.79
C LEU A 2 10.36 -8.99 -5.97
N GLU A 3 11.16 -8.50 -6.92
CA GLU A 3 11.71 -9.25 -8.06
C GLU A 3 12.44 -10.54 -7.63
N ALA A 4 13.30 -10.44 -6.62
CA ALA A 4 14.03 -11.61 -6.12
C ALA A 4 13.09 -12.68 -5.55
N ARG A 5 11.94 -12.28 -5.01
CA ARG A 5 10.93 -13.19 -4.50
C ARG A 5 10.06 -13.76 -5.61
N ALA A 6 9.72 -12.96 -6.61
CA ALA A 6 9.02 -13.44 -7.80
C ALA A 6 9.81 -14.56 -8.49
N ALA A 7 11.13 -14.42 -8.54
CA ALA A 7 12.02 -15.43 -9.15
C ALA A 7 12.10 -16.75 -8.34
N THR A 8 11.83 -16.74 -7.04
CA THR A 8 11.98 -17.91 -6.17
C THR A 8 10.67 -18.45 -5.59
N GLY A 9 9.67 -17.59 -5.37
CA GLY A 9 8.40 -17.93 -4.74
C GLY A 9 7.32 -18.40 -5.71
N GLY A 10 7.46 -18.10 -7.01
CA GLY A 10 6.52 -18.55 -8.03
C GLY A 10 5.07 -18.22 -7.71
N ASP A 11 4.24 -19.26 -7.65
CA ASP A 11 2.80 -19.17 -7.36
C ASP A 11 2.47 -19.17 -5.86
N ASP A 12 3.46 -19.25 -4.97
CA ASP A 12 3.20 -19.15 -3.53
C ASP A 12 2.51 -17.80 -3.23
N PRO A 13 1.45 -17.80 -2.37
CA PRO A 13 0.69 -16.59 -2.06
C PRO A 13 1.59 -15.49 -1.48
N ALA A 14 1.61 -14.32 -2.15
CA ALA A 14 2.29 -13.12 -1.66
C ALA A 14 1.30 -12.18 -0.96
N LEU A 15 0.11 -12.00 -1.58
CA LEU A 15 -0.95 -11.11 -1.10
C LEU A 15 -2.30 -11.77 -1.31
N THR A 16 -3.08 -11.90 -0.25
CA THR A 16 -4.50 -12.29 -0.30
C THR A 16 -5.33 -11.12 0.24
N PHE A 17 -6.35 -10.72 -0.48
CA PHE A 17 -7.26 -9.63 -0.11
C PHE A 17 -8.67 -10.17 0.14
N TYR A 18 -9.32 -9.60 1.15
CA TYR A 18 -10.74 -9.80 1.46
C TYR A 18 -11.45 -8.46 1.53
N GLY A 19 -12.41 -8.25 0.61
CA GLY A 19 -13.36 -7.14 0.61
C GLY A 19 -14.64 -7.58 1.34
N GLU A 20 -14.79 -7.18 2.60
CA GLU A 20 -15.90 -7.65 3.44
C GLU A 20 -17.26 -7.17 2.92
N ALA A 21 -17.34 -5.93 2.44
CA ALA A 21 -18.58 -5.36 1.90
C ALA A 21 -18.96 -5.94 0.53
N THR A 22 -17.98 -6.36 -0.27
CA THR A 22 -18.18 -6.83 -1.66
C THR A 22 -18.21 -8.34 -1.77
N GLY A 23 -17.67 -9.06 -0.78
CA GLY A 23 -17.40 -10.49 -0.83
C GLY A 23 -16.22 -10.85 -1.73
N GLU A 24 -15.42 -9.86 -2.15
CA GLU A 24 -14.24 -10.11 -2.97
C GLU A 24 -13.19 -10.91 -2.19
N ARG A 25 -12.63 -11.93 -2.85
CA ARG A 25 -11.39 -12.58 -2.43
C ARG A 25 -10.45 -12.64 -3.63
N THR A 26 -9.34 -11.93 -3.53
CA THR A 26 -8.29 -11.93 -4.55
C THR A 26 -7.01 -12.50 -3.93
N GLU A 27 -6.34 -13.41 -4.63
CA GLU A 27 -5.05 -13.94 -4.21
C GLU A 27 -4.03 -13.80 -5.34
N LEU A 28 -2.89 -13.20 -5.02
CA LEU A 28 -1.78 -12.96 -5.94
C LEU A 28 -0.55 -13.75 -5.43
N GLY A 29 -0.01 -14.62 -6.27
CA GLY A 29 1.32 -15.20 -6.06
C GLY A 29 2.41 -14.14 -6.27
N HIS A 30 3.65 -14.49 -5.91
CA HIS A 30 4.78 -13.53 -6.02
C HIS A 30 5.00 -13.05 -7.45
N ALA A 31 4.94 -13.93 -8.45
CA ALA A 31 5.11 -13.55 -9.84
C ALA A 31 3.96 -12.65 -10.34
N THR A 32 2.72 -12.98 -9.96
CA THR A 32 1.56 -12.18 -10.36
C THR A 32 1.58 -10.79 -9.72
N LEU A 33 1.95 -10.68 -8.44
CA LEU A 33 2.10 -9.40 -7.76
C LEU A 33 3.18 -8.54 -8.43
N GLU A 34 4.33 -9.15 -8.78
CA GLU A 34 5.42 -8.46 -9.48
C GLU A 34 4.97 -7.94 -10.84
N ASN A 35 4.25 -8.75 -11.63
CA ASN A 35 3.73 -8.32 -12.94
C ASN A 35 2.76 -7.13 -12.79
N TRP A 36 1.86 -7.15 -11.81
CA TRP A 36 0.98 -6.02 -11.55
C TRP A 36 1.75 -4.75 -11.16
N VAL A 37 2.78 -4.89 -10.30
CA VAL A 37 3.63 -3.75 -9.90
C VAL A 37 4.41 -3.20 -11.09
N ALA A 38 4.97 -4.05 -11.97
CA ALA A 38 5.68 -3.61 -13.15
C ALA A 38 4.77 -2.87 -14.14
N LYS A 39 3.59 -3.44 -14.45
CA LYS A 39 2.60 -2.79 -15.32
C LYS A 39 2.12 -1.46 -14.76
N ALA A 40 1.83 -1.39 -13.46
CA ALA A 40 1.44 -0.15 -12.80
C ALA A 40 2.57 0.89 -12.81
N ALA A 41 3.82 0.47 -12.65
CA ALA A 41 4.98 1.34 -12.71
C ALA A 41 5.16 1.96 -14.12
N ASN A 42 5.03 1.13 -15.17
CA ASN A 42 5.07 1.61 -16.56
C ASN A 42 3.91 2.58 -16.84
N LEU A 43 2.69 2.30 -16.40
CA LEU A 43 1.56 3.22 -16.53
C LEU A 43 1.87 4.58 -15.88
N LEU A 44 2.45 4.61 -14.68
CA LEU A 44 2.79 5.86 -13.99
C LEU A 44 3.86 6.67 -14.76
N VAL A 45 4.83 5.99 -15.38
CA VAL A 45 5.94 6.64 -16.10
C VAL A 45 5.55 7.00 -17.54
N GLU A 46 4.92 6.10 -18.27
CA GLU A 46 4.70 6.27 -19.70
C GLU A 46 3.41 7.05 -20.00
N GLU A 47 2.32 6.76 -19.26
CA GLU A 47 1.03 7.39 -19.51
C GLU A 47 0.85 8.68 -18.69
N LEU A 48 1.22 8.67 -17.40
CA LEU A 48 1.17 9.86 -16.57
C LEU A 48 2.44 10.71 -16.65
N GLU A 49 3.45 10.31 -17.45
CA GLU A 49 4.71 11.03 -17.66
C GLU A 49 5.39 11.49 -16.35
N LEU A 50 5.35 10.63 -15.32
CA LEU A 50 5.94 10.94 -14.02
C LEU A 50 7.42 10.59 -14.00
N VAL A 51 8.20 11.39 -13.28
CA VAL A 51 9.64 11.21 -13.13
C VAL A 51 10.04 11.06 -11.67
N PRO A 52 11.20 10.43 -11.35
CA PRO A 52 11.66 10.27 -9.97
C PRO A 52 11.66 11.59 -9.19
N GLY A 53 11.12 11.54 -7.97
CA GLY A 53 10.93 12.69 -7.09
C GLY A 53 9.59 13.41 -7.26
N ASP A 54 8.81 13.12 -8.30
CA ASP A 54 7.44 13.63 -8.40
C ASP A 54 6.58 13.16 -7.25
N VAL A 55 5.72 14.06 -6.77
CA VAL A 55 4.82 13.81 -5.65
C VAL A 55 3.43 13.45 -6.16
N VAL A 56 2.92 12.31 -5.70
CA VAL A 56 1.61 11.77 -6.07
C VAL A 56 0.69 11.75 -4.86
N ASP A 57 -0.47 12.42 -4.94
CA ASP A 57 -1.54 12.32 -3.92
C ASP A 57 -2.21 10.95 -4.04
N VAL A 58 -2.24 10.18 -2.95
CA VAL A 58 -2.82 8.84 -2.92
C VAL A 58 -4.01 8.83 -1.98
N ARG A 59 -5.22 8.67 -2.56
CA ARG A 59 -6.49 8.61 -1.83
C ARG A 59 -7.23 7.34 -2.15
N LEU A 60 -6.65 6.24 -1.71
CA LEU A 60 -7.16 4.89 -1.97
C LEU A 60 -7.60 4.20 -0.67
N PRO A 61 -8.64 3.36 -0.73
CA PRO A 61 -9.04 2.52 0.39
C PRO A 61 -8.06 1.36 0.61
N THR A 62 -8.28 0.59 1.67
CA THR A 62 -7.61 -0.69 1.88
C THR A 62 -8.05 -1.67 0.81
N HIS A 63 -7.16 -1.92 -0.16
CA HIS A 63 -7.40 -2.83 -1.29
C HIS A 63 -6.07 -3.37 -1.82
N TRP A 64 -6.08 -4.51 -2.49
CA TRP A 64 -4.85 -5.07 -3.06
C TRP A 64 -4.25 -4.17 -4.17
N THR A 65 -5.07 -3.47 -4.95
CA THR A 65 -4.59 -2.51 -5.95
C THR A 65 -3.85 -1.33 -5.32
N THR A 66 -4.23 -0.92 -4.11
CA THR A 66 -3.51 0.11 -3.34
C THR A 66 -2.08 -0.32 -3.02
N VAL A 67 -1.90 -1.58 -2.61
CA VAL A 67 -0.55 -2.14 -2.39
C VAL A 67 0.25 -2.14 -3.68
N VAL A 68 -0.34 -2.58 -4.79
CA VAL A 68 0.30 -2.57 -6.12
C VAL A 68 0.76 -1.17 -6.51
N LEU A 69 -0.14 -0.18 -6.42
CA LEU A 69 0.14 1.20 -6.83
C LEU A 69 1.21 1.89 -5.96
N LEU A 70 1.21 1.64 -4.65
CA LEU A 70 2.24 2.15 -3.76
C LEU A 70 3.62 1.55 -4.08
N LEU A 71 3.68 0.22 -4.27
CA LEU A 71 4.92 -0.47 -4.63
C LEU A 71 5.43 -0.02 -6.01
N ALA A 72 4.53 0.19 -6.97
CA ALA A 72 4.85 0.69 -8.30
C ALA A 72 5.43 2.10 -8.25
N ALA A 73 4.78 3.02 -7.51
CA ALA A 73 5.25 4.39 -7.34
C ALA A 73 6.65 4.43 -6.69
N TRP A 74 6.87 3.67 -5.62
CA TRP A 74 8.17 3.61 -4.94
C TRP A 74 9.26 2.95 -5.81
N ARG A 75 8.90 1.99 -6.66
CA ARG A 75 9.83 1.33 -7.58
C ARG A 75 10.44 2.29 -8.59
N VAL A 76 9.65 3.25 -9.07
CA VAL A 76 10.11 4.26 -10.04
C VAL A 76 10.51 5.60 -9.38
N GLY A 77 10.69 5.60 -8.05
CA GLY A 77 11.24 6.74 -7.32
C GLY A 77 10.25 7.89 -7.10
N LEU A 78 8.94 7.65 -7.19
CA LEU A 78 7.93 8.65 -6.86
C LEU A 78 7.74 8.77 -5.34
N VAL A 79 7.30 9.95 -4.91
CA VAL A 79 6.93 10.22 -3.52
C VAL A 79 5.41 10.13 -3.37
N THR A 80 4.91 9.15 -2.66
CA THR A 80 3.49 9.05 -2.35
C THR A 80 3.13 9.96 -1.20
N TRP A 81 2.03 10.73 -1.32
CA TRP A 81 1.52 11.58 -0.25
C TRP A 81 0.11 11.15 0.13
N LEU A 82 -0.04 10.62 1.34
CA LEU A 82 -1.33 10.28 1.90
C LEU A 82 -2.04 11.56 2.33
N ASP A 83 -3.16 11.86 1.68
CA ASP A 83 -3.99 13.04 1.91
C ASP A 83 -3.23 14.37 1.71
N ALA A 84 -2.78 14.61 0.47
CA ALA A 84 -2.00 15.81 0.13
C ALA A 84 -2.80 17.10 0.35
N THR A 85 -2.14 18.06 1.00
CA THR A 85 -2.68 19.40 1.31
C THR A 85 -2.07 20.51 0.46
N ALA A 86 -1.22 20.15 -0.50
CA ALA A 86 -0.57 21.08 -1.43
C ALA A 86 -0.59 20.52 -2.86
N ARG A 87 -0.13 21.33 -3.82
CA ARG A 87 -0.07 20.91 -5.22
C ARG A 87 0.89 19.73 -5.40
N VAL A 88 0.47 18.77 -6.21
CA VAL A 88 1.16 17.53 -6.54
C VAL A 88 1.30 17.38 -8.07
N ALA A 89 2.16 16.48 -8.52
CA ALA A 89 2.35 16.20 -9.95
C ALA A 89 1.20 15.38 -10.54
N ALA A 90 0.67 14.44 -9.75
CA ALA A 90 -0.45 13.58 -10.12
C ALA A 90 -1.29 13.20 -8.91
N ALA A 91 -2.48 12.65 -9.13
CA ALA A 91 -3.29 12.04 -8.09
C ALA A 91 -3.77 10.65 -8.50
N VAL A 92 -3.80 9.74 -7.53
CA VAL A 92 -4.37 8.38 -7.65
C VAL A 92 -5.50 8.28 -6.63
N VAL A 93 -6.73 8.21 -7.12
CA VAL A 93 -7.92 8.47 -6.31
C VAL A 93 -8.95 7.36 -6.50
N ALA A 94 -9.55 6.91 -5.40
CA ALA A 94 -10.70 6.04 -5.48
C ALA A 94 -11.89 6.79 -6.09
N GLU A 95 -12.65 6.12 -6.94
CA GLU A 95 -13.79 6.69 -7.68
C GLU A 95 -14.81 7.38 -6.76
N ASP A 96 -15.04 6.82 -5.58
CA ASP A 96 -15.97 7.34 -4.58
C ASP A 96 -15.43 8.57 -3.82
N ARG A 97 -14.12 8.83 -3.91
CA ARG A 97 -13.46 10.01 -3.33
C ARG A 97 -13.22 11.15 -4.33
N LEU A 98 -13.70 11.00 -5.56
CA LEU A 98 -13.49 12.01 -6.61
C LEU A 98 -14.10 13.37 -6.24
N ASP A 99 -15.20 13.35 -5.51
CA ASP A 99 -15.92 14.56 -5.07
C ASP A 99 -15.29 15.23 -3.83
N ASP A 100 -14.25 14.63 -3.20
CA ASP A 100 -13.57 15.18 -2.01
C ASP A 100 -12.83 16.50 -2.32
N ARG A 101 -12.47 16.73 -3.58
CA ARG A 101 -11.81 17.94 -4.08
C ARG A 101 -12.39 18.36 -5.41
N GLY A 102 -12.40 19.69 -5.64
CA GLY A 102 -12.80 20.26 -6.92
C GLY A 102 -11.63 20.61 -7.88
N ASP A 103 -10.37 20.44 -7.41
CA ASP A 103 -9.16 20.90 -8.11
C ASP A 103 -8.08 19.78 -8.22
N TRP A 104 -8.45 18.64 -8.78
CA TRP A 104 -7.51 17.57 -9.06
C TRP A 104 -6.45 18.01 -10.09
N PRO A 105 -5.22 17.47 -10.02
CA PRO A 105 -4.24 17.69 -11.06
C PRO A 105 -4.71 17.09 -12.39
N GLU A 106 -4.17 17.59 -13.50
CA GLU A 106 -4.48 17.08 -14.84
C GLU A 106 -4.16 15.59 -14.99
N ARG A 107 -3.07 15.14 -14.36
CA ARG A 107 -2.68 13.72 -14.30
C ARG A 107 -3.44 13.05 -13.18
N LEU A 108 -4.59 12.48 -13.52
CA LEU A 108 -5.52 11.84 -12.58
C LEU A 108 -5.75 10.38 -12.96
N LEU A 109 -5.36 9.46 -12.06
CA LEU A 109 -5.63 8.03 -12.17
C LEU A 109 -6.75 7.64 -11.21
N LEU A 110 -7.79 7.02 -11.73
CA LEU A 110 -8.96 6.59 -10.97
C LEU A 110 -8.93 5.08 -10.72
N VAL A 111 -9.21 4.69 -9.49
CA VAL A 111 -9.37 3.29 -9.11
C VAL A 111 -10.82 3.09 -8.69
N GLY A 112 -11.54 2.23 -9.41
CA GLY A 112 -12.95 1.98 -9.16
C GLY A 112 -13.22 1.03 -8.00
N GLY A 113 -14.45 1.02 -7.53
CA GLY A 113 -14.96 0.07 -6.53
C GLY A 113 -15.38 -1.29 -7.12
N GLY A 114 -15.25 -1.49 -8.43
CA GLY A 114 -15.54 -2.76 -9.09
C GLY A 114 -14.39 -3.76 -8.96
N PRO A 115 -14.58 -5.01 -9.42
CA PRO A 115 -13.56 -6.05 -9.38
C PRO A 115 -12.23 -5.59 -9.99
N ALA A 116 -11.12 -5.88 -9.31
CA ALA A 116 -9.76 -5.48 -9.70
C ALA A 116 -9.58 -3.95 -9.88
N GLY A 117 -10.37 -3.13 -9.18
CA GLY A 117 -10.29 -1.68 -9.29
C GLY A 117 -10.95 -1.10 -10.54
N ARG A 118 -11.83 -1.87 -11.21
CA ARG A 118 -12.57 -1.41 -12.40
C ARG A 118 -13.54 -0.30 -12.03
N LEU A 119 -13.60 0.73 -12.87
CA LEU A 119 -14.53 1.85 -12.68
C LEU A 119 -15.98 1.39 -12.81
N ILE A 120 -16.84 1.91 -11.94
CA ILE A 120 -18.30 1.74 -11.99
C ILE A 120 -18.93 2.85 -12.83
N ARG A 121 -18.29 4.04 -12.84
CA ARG A 121 -18.70 5.21 -13.62
C ARG A 121 -17.64 5.55 -14.68
N PRO A 122 -17.97 6.29 -15.75
CA PRO A 122 -16.96 6.79 -16.69
C PRO A 122 -15.89 7.64 -15.98
N ALA A 123 -14.64 7.49 -16.41
CA ALA A 123 -13.50 8.20 -15.81
C ALA A 123 -13.54 9.74 -15.94
N GLY A 124 -14.41 10.30 -16.79
CA GLY A 124 -14.39 11.72 -17.10
C GLY A 124 -13.06 12.13 -17.74
N ASP A 125 -12.39 13.11 -17.14
CA ASP A 125 -11.07 13.58 -17.61
C ASP A 125 -9.90 12.75 -17.00
N GLY A 126 -10.18 11.76 -16.14
CA GLY A 126 -9.16 10.88 -15.55
C GLY A 126 -8.98 9.59 -16.34
N LEU A 127 -7.91 8.86 -16.03
CA LEU A 127 -7.63 7.52 -16.57
C LEU A 127 -8.13 6.44 -15.60
N GLY A 128 -8.73 5.37 -16.10
CA GLY A 128 -9.12 4.22 -15.29
C GLY A 128 -7.96 3.25 -15.11
N PHE A 129 -7.54 2.98 -13.87
CA PHE A 129 -6.42 2.09 -13.60
C PHE A 129 -6.62 0.69 -14.21
N ALA A 130 -7.75 0.06 -13.93
CA ALA A 130 -8.00 -1.31 -14.36
C ALA A 130 -8.24 -1.43 -15.88
N GLU A 131 -8.65 -0.34 -16.52
CA GLU A 131 -8.87 -0.24 -17.95
C GLU A 131 -7.55 -0.17 -18.73
N GLU A 132 -6.56 0.56 -18.17
CA GLU A 132 -5.30 0.87 -18.85
C GLU A 132 -4.15 -0.07 -18.48
N VAL A 133 -4.03 -0.47 -17.22
CA VAL A 133 -2.84 -1.14 -16.65
C VAL A 133 -2.44 -2.41 -17.40
N LEU A 134 -3.39 -3.16 -17.94
CA LEU A 134 -3.12 -4.43 -18.63
C LEU A 134 -2.42 -4.26 -19.99
N ALA A 135 -2.43 -3.06 -20.57
CA ALA A 135 -1.76 -2.75 -21.83
C ALA A 135 -0.23 -2.60 -21.68
N PHE A 136 0.26 -2.37 -20.46
CA PHE A 136 1.68 -2.13 -20.20
C PHE A 136 2.46 -3.42 -20.02
N ALA A 137 3.79 -3.31 -20.22
CA ALA A 137 4.73 -4.43 -20.06
C ALA A 137 4.78 -4.90 -18.59
N ASP A 138 5.11 -6.17 -18.39
CA ASP A 138 5.25 -6.81 -17.08
C ASP A 138 6.71 -6.83 -16.58
N ASP A 139 7.59 -6.14 -17.26
CA ASP A 139 8.93 -5.74 -16.84
C ASP A 139 9.04 -4.20 -16.87
N VAL A 140 9.85 -3.62 -16.03
CA VAL A 140 10.07 -2.18 -15.96
C VAL A 140 11.55 -1.84 -15.87
N ASP A 141 12.00 -0.95 -16.74
CA ASP A 141 13.34 -0.35 -16.66
C ASP A 141 13.29 0.81 -15.65
N ALA A 142 13.31 0.44 -14.37
CA ALA A 142 13.19 1.41 -13.30
C ALA A 142 14.51 2.14 -13.03
N PRO A 143 14.47 3.46 -12.77
CA PRO A 143 15.65 4.20 -12.36
C PRO A 143 16.21 3.65 -11.04
N ALA A 144 17.51 3.83 -10.81
CA ALA A 144 18.11 3.48 -9.54
C ALA A 144 17.56 4.40 -8.43
N VAL A 145 16.84 3.81 -7.47
CA VAL A 145 16.30 4.50 -6.29
C VAL A 145 17.27 4.31 -5.13
N SER A 146 17.68 5.43 -4.52
CA SER A 146 18.57 5.40 -3.37
C SER A 146 17.80 5.18 -2.06
N PRO A 147 18.38 4.47 -1.07
CA PRO A 147 17.73 4.29 0.23
C PRO A 147 17.40 5.61 0.95
N GLY A 148 18.15 6.69 0.66
CA GLY A 148 17.96 8.02 1.22
C GLY A 148 16.92 8.89 0.49
N ASP A 149 16.40 8.44 -0.67
CA ASP A 149 15.40 9.20 -1.41
C ASP A 149 14.07 9.20 -0.65
N GLU A 150 13.34 10.31 -0.72
CA GLU A 150 12.01 10.44 -0.12
C GLU A 150 11.04 9.47 -0.80
N ALA A 151 10.25 8.74 -0.03
CA ALA A 151 9.28 7.78 -0.55
C ALA A 151 7.84 8.10 -0.13
N LEU A 152 7.66 8.69 1.05
CA LEU A 152 6.34 8.90 1.63
C LEU A 152 6.24 10.26 2.28
N ARG A 153 5.09 10.90 2.07
CA ARG A 153 4.54 11.98 2.89
C ARG A 153 3.19 11.56 3.45
N ALA A 154 2.88 12.02 4.64
CA ALA A 154 1.55 11.86 5.22
C ALA A 154 1.16 13.11 5.99
N THR A 155 -0.06 13.57 5.80
CA THR A 155 -0.62 14.66 6.60
C THR A 155 -1.19 14.05 7.88
N VAL A 156 -0.64 14.43 9.03
CA VAL A 156 -1.10 13.96 10.33
C VAL A 156 -1.86 15.09 11.01
N ALA A 157 -3.15 14.88 11.24
CA ALA A 157 -4.00 15.84 11.94
C ALA A 157 -3.76 15.71 13.45
N ALA A 158 -2.81 16.50 13.98
CA ALA A 158 -2.59 16.67 15.42
C ALA A 158 -2.45 18.17 15.71
N GLY A 159 -3.57 18.89 15.73
CA GLY A 159 -3.57 20.36 15.89
C GLY A 159 -3.26 21.06 14.55
N ASP A 160 -2.11 21.71 14.43
CA ASP A 160 -1.64 22.22 13.14
C ASP A 160 -1.23 21.05 12.26
N ALA A 161 -1.74 20.98 11.03
CA ALA A 161 -1.47 19.90 10.11
C ALA A 161 0.05 19.73 9.89
N THR A 162 0.59 18.62 10.38
CA THR A 162 2.01 18.30 10.27
C THR A 162 2.22 17.28 9.15
N VAL A 163 3.14 17.57 8.24
CA VAL A 163 3.52 16.62 7.19
C VAL A 163 4.70 15.79 7.67
N VAL A 164 4.46 14.51 7.87
CA VAL A 164 5.51 13.51 8.13
C VAL A 164 6.13 13.11 6.79
N ARG A 165 7.46 12.96 6.77
CA ARG A 165 8.20 12.50 5.59
C ARG A 165 9.04 11.29 5.95
N ALA A 166 9.17 10.35 5.04
CA ALA A 166 10.01 9.18 5.23
C ALA A 166 10.75 8.81 3.94
N THR A 167 12.01 8.40 4.09
CA THR A 167 12.81 7.83 3.01
C THR A 167 12.51 6.34 2.84
N HIS A 168 12.96 5.74 1.74
CA HIS A 168 12.89 4.30 1.52
C HIS A 168 13.52 3.52 2.68
N ALA A 169 14.72 3.91 3.12
CA ALA A 169 15.39 3.25 4.25
C ALA A 169 14.58 3.34 5.55
N GLN A 170 13.96 4.48 5.82
CA GLN A 170 13.13 4.68 7.01
C GLN A 170 11.86 3.83 6.97
N LEU A 171 11.18 3.74 5.81
CA LEU A 171 10.01 2.89 5.64
C LEU A 171 10.34 1.40 5.82
N LEU A 172 11.43 0.93 5.19
CA LEU A 172 11.86 -0.46 5.33
C LEU A 172 12.30 -0.78 6.76
N GLY A 173 13.01 0.14 7.42
CA GLY A 173 13.40 0.00 8.83
C GLY A 173 12.19 -0.05 9.76
N ALA A 174 11.19 0.80 9.52
CA ALA A 174 9.94 0.79 10.29
C ALA A 174 9.14 -0.50 10.06
N GLY A 175 9.07 -1.00 8.82
CA GLY A 175 8.45 -2.28 8.51
C GLY A 175 9.14 -3.46 9.22
N ALA A 176 10.48 -3.47 9.25
CA ALA A 176 11.24 -4.49 9.97
C ALA A 176 10.97 -4.46 11.49
N ALA A 177 10.94 -3.27 12.07
CA ALA A 177 10.60 -3.10 13.49
C ALA A 177 9.16 -3.51 13.81
N ALA A 178 8.21 -3.25 12.90
CA ALA A 178 6.84 -3.69 13.04
C ALA A 178 6.72 -5.22 12.97
N ALA A 179 7.42 -5.87 12.03
CA ALA A 179 7.45 -7.32 11.91
C ALA A 179 8.02 -7.98 13.18
N ASP A 180 9.11 -7.44 13.72
CA ASP A 180 9.72 -7.91 14.98
C ASP A 180 8.75 -7.77 16.16
N ALA A 181 8.08 -6.61 16.27
CA ALA A 181 7.11 -6.34 17.33
C ALA A 181 5.93 -7.32 17.37
N VAL A 182 5.54 -7.90 16.23
CA VAL A 182 4.47 -8.90 16.16
C VAL A 182 4.97 -10.34 16.04
N GLY A 183 6.30 -10.55 16.11
CA GLY A 183 6.92 -11.88 15.98
C GLY A 183 6.78 -12.47 14.57
N LEU A 184 6.64 -11.65 13.53
CA LEU A 184 6.51 -12.12 12.15
C LEU A 184 7.88 -12.53 11.59
N ALA A 185 8.02 -13.81 11.27
CA ALA A 185 9.25 -14.37 10.72
C ALA A 185 9.17 -14.53 9.19
N THR A 186 10.33 -14.77 8.57
CA THR A 186 10.44 -15.15 7.15
C THR A 186 9.58 -16.38 6.86
N GLY A 187 8.82 -16.33 5.77
CA GLY A 187 7.87 -17.39 5.38
C GLY A 187 6.60 -17.44 6.25
N GLY A 188 6.46 -16.52 7.21
CA GLY A 188 5.22 -16.35 7.97
C GLY A 188 4.11 -15.76 7.11
N ARG A 189 2.91 -15.62 7.72
CA ARG A 189 1.73 -15.04 7.08
C ARG A 189 1.08 -14.04 8.02
N LEU A 190 1.01 -12.78 7.58
CA LEU A 190 0.49 -11.66 8.36
C LEU A 190 -0.96 -11.36 7.96
N LEU A 191 -1.90 -11.37 8.90
CA LEU A 191 -3.20 -10.76 8.69
C LEU A 191 -3.13 -9.29 9.09
N SER A 192 -3.49 -8.38 8.17
CA SER A 192 -3.60 -6.95 8.43
C SER A 192 -5.01 -6.46 8.11
N ALA A 193 -5.65 -5.87 9.11
CA ALA A 193 -6.90 -5.12 8.98
C ALA A 193 -6.71 -3.64 9.33
N SER A 194 -5.49 -3.13 9.16
CA SER A 194 -5.16 -1.72 9.35
C SER A 194 -5.36 -0.92 8.06
N PRO A 195 -5.98 0.28 8.11
CA PRO A 195 -6.25 1.10 6.93
C PRO A 195 -4.97 1.52 6.21
N LEU A 196 -4.90 1.32 4.89
CA LEU A 196 -3.73 1.66 4.07
C LEU A 196 -3.59 3.16 3.75
N ASP A 197 -4.58 3.97 4.06
CA ASP A 197 -4.52 5.43 3.98
C ASP A 197 -3.82 6.06 5.21
N THR A 198 -3.20 5.24 6.05
CA THR A 198 -2.41 5.67 7.22
C THR A 198 -0.98 5.14 7.15
N VAL A 199 -0.03 5.89 7.71
CA VAL A 199 1.37 5.43 7.84
C VAL A 199 1.45 4.13 8.64
N GLU A 200 0.64 4.02 9.72
CA GLU A 200 0.60 2.82 10.55
C GLU A 200 0.16 1.59 9.74
N GLY A 201 -0.91 1.71 8.97
CA GLY A 201 -1.41 0.61 8.14
C GLY A 201 -0.40 0.15 7.09
N LEU A 202 0.29 1.11 6.44
CA LEU A 202 1.35 0.79 5.46
C LEU A 202 2.54 0.09 6.11
N VAL A 203 3.00 0.58 7.26
CA VAL A 203 4.18 0.06 7.95
C VAL A 203 3.90 -1.30 8.57
N CYS A 204 2.77 -1.45 9.27
CA CYS A 204 2.45 -2.68 10.01
C CYS A 204 1.86 -3.79 9.14
N GLY A 205 1.34 -3.45 7.96
CA GLY A 205 0.81 -4.41 6.99
C GLY A 205 1.81 -4.76 5.89
N PRO A 206 1.70 -4.13 4.70
CA PRO A 206 2.48 -4.52 3.53
C PRO A 206 3.99 -4.40 3.72
N LEU A 207 4.50 -3.34 4.36
CA LEU A 207 5.93 -3.17 4.55
C LEU A 207 6.51 -4.19 5.55
N ALA A 208 5.81 -4.49 6.65
CA ALA A 208 6.25 -5.52 7.59
C ALA A 208 6.35 -6.90 6.92
N ALA A 209 5.33 -7.30 6.16
CA ALA A 209 5.35 -8.57 5.43
C ALA A 209 6.46 -8.61 4.36
N LEU A 210 6.59 -7.54 3.56
CA LEU A 210 7.57 -7.46 2.47
C LEU A 210 9.00 -7.58 2.98
N VAL A 211 9.35 -6.83 4.04
CA VAL A 211 10.74 -6.75 4.53
C VAL A 211 11.24 -8.09 5.05
N VAL A 212 10.44 -8.83 5.81
CA VAL A 212 10.84 -10.12 6.37
C VAL A 212 10.59 -11.29 5.43
N GLY A 213 9.96 -11.04 4.29
CA GLY A 213 9.65 -12.11 3.36
C GLY A 213 8.50 -13.00 3.80
N ALA A 214 7.50 -12.43 4.46
CA ALA A 214 6.23 -13.06 4.78
C ALA A 214 5.18 -12.79 3.67
N SER A 215 4.09 -13.53 3.67
CA SER A 215 2.89 -13.23 2.87
C SER A 215 1.91 -12.36 3.67
N LEU A 216 1.08 -11.59 2.95
CA LEU A 216 0.10 -10.67 3.53
C LEU A 216 -1.33 -11.17 3.25
N VAL A 217 -2.15 -11.21 4.28
CA VAL A 217 -3.62 -11.29 4.18
C VAL A 217 -4.17 -9.92 4.58
N LEU A 218 -4.76 -9.23 3.63
CA LEU A 218 -5.30 -7.88 3.80
C LEU A 218 -6.81 -7.94 3.89
N VAL A 219 -7.40 -7.31 4.91
CA VAL A 219 -8.84 -7.22 5.11
C VAL A 219 -9.22 -5.75 5.18
N ASP A 220 -10.23 -5.32 4.41
CA ASP A 220 -10.62 -3.91 4.31
C ASP A 220 -11.44 -3.40 5.50
N ASP A 221 -12.02 -4.29 6.29
CA ASP A 221 -12.80 -3.94 7.48
C ASP A 221 -12.11 -4.40 8.78
N PRO A 222 -11.56 -3.45 9.59
CA PRO A 222 -10.95 -3.79 10.87
C PRO A 222 -11.95 -4.24 11.94
N GLU A 223 -13.23 -4.00 11.76
CA GLU A 223 -14.32 -4.40 12.67
C GLU A 223 -14.97 -5.73 12.26
N SER A 224 -14.48 -6.37 11.18
CA SER A 224 -15.06 -7.61 10.67
C SER A 224 -15.10 -8.70 11.73
N ALA A 225 -16.28 -9.28 11.94
CA ALA A 225 -16.46 -10.45 12.82
C ALA A 225 -15.73 -11.69 12.28
N ALA A 226 -15.38 -11.70 10.98
CA ALA A 226 -14.69 -12.81 10.32
C ALA A 226 -13.16 -12.82 10.54
N LEU A 227 -12.56 -11.81 11.15
CA LEU A 227 -11.09 -11.72 11.29
C LEU A 227 -10.46 -12.97 11.93
N ALA A 228 -11.09 -13.50 12.99
CA ALA A 228 -10.58 -14.70 13.67
C ALA A 228 -10.70 -15.96 12.79
N GLU A 229 -11.79 -16.08 12.04
CA GLU A 229 -12.00 -17.18 11.08
C GLU A 229 -10.98 -17.09 9.93
N ARG A 230 -10.78 -15.88 9.35
CA ARG A 230 -9.79 -15.66 8.30
C ARG A 230 -8.37 -15.93 8.78
N PHE A 231 -8.03 -15.49 10.00
CA PHE A 231 -6.73 -15.79 10.60
C PHE A 231 -6.46 -17.29 10.63
N ALA A 232 -7.44 -18.07 11.06
CA ALA A 232 -7.32 -19.54 11.13
C ALA A 232 -7.31 -20.18 9.74
N ALA A 233 -8.23 -19.80 8.85
CA ALA A 233 -8.38 -20.35 7.50
C ALA A 233 -7.14 -20.10 6.63
N GLU A 234 -6.58 -18.89 6.72
CA GLU A 234 -5.38 -18.48 5.98
C GLU A 234 -4.08 -18.91 6.69
N ARG A 235 -4.17 -19.61 7.83
CA ARG A 235 -3.02 -20.08 8.64
C ARG A 235 -2.04 -18.93 8.96
N CYS A 236 -2.59 -17.78 9.33
CA CYS A 236 -1.75 -16.64 9.68
C CYS A 236 -0.95 -16.91 10.94
N THR A 237 0.28 -16.40 10.99
CA THR A 237 1.21 -16.55 12.11
C THR A 237 1.27 -15.29 12.97
N ALA A 238 0.86 -14.14 12.42
CA ALA A 238 0.77 -12.87 13.12
C ALA A 238 -0.44 -12.07 12.61
N ALA A 239 -0.93 -11.12 13.42
CA ALA A 239 -1.99 -10.22 13.02
C ALA A 239 -1.79 -8.82 13.57
N VAL A 240 -2.22 -7.81 12.77
CA VAL A 240 -2.31 -6.40 13.16
C VAL A 240 -3.69 -5.85 12.80
N ALA A 241 -4.23 -5.02 13.68
CA ALA A 241 -5.47 -4.30 13.43
C ALA A 241 -5.40 -2.93 14.10
N ALA A 242 -5.86 -1.89 13.41
CA ALA A 242 -5.93 -0.54 13.96
C ALA A 242 -7.05 -0.45 15.00
N GLY A 243 -6.75 0.03 16.19
CA GLY A 243 -7.71 0.66 17.10
C GLY A 243 -8.60 -0.24 17.96
N ARG A 244 -8.98 -1.47 17.60
CA ARG A 244 -9.84 -2.38 18.37
C ARG A 244 -9.38 -3.81 18.36
N ALA A 245 -9.93 -4.62 19.28
CA ALA A 245 -9.54 -5.99 19.49
C ALA A 245 -9.66 -6.82 18.19
N GLY A 246 -8.55 -6.95 17.48
CA GLY A 246 -8.35 -7.98 16.48
C GLY A 246 -8.50 -9.39 17.10
N PRO A 247 -8.31 -10.47 16.33
CA PRO A 247 -8.29 -11.82 16.90
C PRO A 247 -7.35 -11.84 18.10
N ALA A 248 -7.58 -12.74 19.07
CA ALA A 248 -6.82 -12.79 20.34
C ALA A 248 -5.28 -12.86 20.16
N ALA A 249 -4.81 -13.09 18.93
CA ALA A 249 -3.41 -13.09 18.52
C ALA A 249 -2.94 -11.74 17.90
N ALA A 250 -3.82 -10.72 17.77
CA ALA A 250 -3.42 -9.43 17.18
C ALA A 250 -2.62 -8.61 18.19
N THR A 251 -1.41 -8.24 17.81
CA THR A 251 -0.57 -7.33 18.58
C THR A 251 -0.83 -5.89 18.11
N ARG A 252 -0.97 -4.96 19.05
CA ARG A 252 -1.04 -3.54 18.73
C ARG A 252 0.36 -3.03 18.48
N VAL A 253 0.54 -2.43 17.32
CA VAL A 253 1.79 -1.74 16.98
C VAL A 253 1.44 -0.27 16.78
N ARG A 254 2.17 0.63 17.42
CA ARG A 254 2.01 2.07 17.23
C ARG A 254 3.17 2.63 16.41
N VAL A 255 2.82 3.38 15.38
CA VAL A 255 3.76 4.12 14.55
C VAL A 255 3.60 5.61 14.88
N ARG A 256 4.68 6.28 15.27
CA ARG A 256 4.68 7.71 15.61
C ARG A 256 5.73 8.46 14.80
N PRO A 257 5.51 9.76 14.53
CA PRO A 257 6.59 10.62 14.02
C PRO A 257 7.80 10.56 14.97
N SER A 258 9.00 10.52 14.41
CA SER A 258 10.23 10.54 15.22
C SER A 258 10.36 11.89 15.93
N THR A 259 10.63 11.89 17.24
CA THR A 259 10.75 13.11 18.06
C THR A 259 12.04 13.89 17.82
N GLY A 260 12.97 13.40 16.99
CA GLY A 260 14.29 13.99 16.77
C GLY A 260 14.66 14.27 15.31
N GLY A 261 13.73 14.18 14.37
CA GLY A 261 13.98 14.38 12.95
C GLY A 261 12.89 13.79 12.05
N PRO A 262 13.01 13.94 10.72
CA PRO A 262 12.08 13.29 9.79
C PRO A 262 12.21 11.77 9.92
N GLY A 263 11.10 11.07 10.17
CA GLY A 263 11.07 9.61 10.30
C GLY A 263 9.90 9.09 11.10
N VAL A 264 9.82 7.79 11.21
CA VAL A 264 8.76 7.06 11.92
C VAL A 264 9.39 6.13 12.94
N THR A 265 8.86 6.08 14.15
CA THR A 265 9.22 5.12 15.19
C THR A 265 8.09 4.14 15.42
N VAL A 266 8.43 2.88 15.70
CA VAL A 266 7.49 1.79 15.94
C VAL A 266 7.64 1.30 17.38
N SER A 267 6.52 1.11 18.08
CA SER A 267 6.49 0.47 19.40
C SER A 267 5.36 -0.55 19.45
N GLY A 268 5.62 -1.74 20.02
CA GLY A 268 4.60 -2.73 20.36
C GLY A 268 4.02 -2.46 21.75
N GLU A 269 2.72 -2.69 21.94
CA GLU A 269 2.00 -2.72 23.23
C GLU A 269 1.28 -4.05 23.40
#